data_9422a23e1687a7c795e90c76de7fe35b
#
_entry.id   9422a23e1687a7c795e90c76de7fe35b
#
_cell.length_a   1.000
_cell.length_b   1.000
_cell.length_c   1.000
_cell.angle_alpha   90.00
_cell.angle_beta   90.00
_cell.angle_gamma   90.00
#
_symmetry.space_group_name_H-M   'P 1'
#
loop_
_entity.id
_entity.type
_entity.pdbx_description
1 polymer ?
#
loop_
_entity_poly.entity_id
_entity_poly.type
_entity_poly.pdbx_seq_one_letter_code
_entity_poly.pdbx_strand_id
1 'polypeptide(L)' 'MTAYIIESPNGETHKLEVFRTATGFSVYVDGSNMCESITEDDFLQELENPTF' A
#
# COMPACT_ATOMS: atom_id res chain seq x y z
N MET A 1 9.88 -0.91 -8.10
CA MET A 1 8.42 -0.90 -7.86
C MET A 1 7.92 -2.32 -7.64
N THR A 2 7.07 -2.51 -6.65
CA THR A 2 6.39 -3.79 -6.43
C THR A 2 4.89 -3.55 -6.46
N ALA A 3 4.17 -4.41 -7.14
CA ALA A 3 2.72 -4.30 -7.26
C ALA A 3 2.05 -5.45 -6.51
N TYR A 4 0.99 -5.13 -5.79
CA TYR A 4 0.18 -6.08 -5.04
C TYR A 4 -1.29 -5.90 -5.43
N ILE A 5 -2.05 -6.98 -5.33
CA ILE A 5 -3.51 -6.92 -5.42
C ILE A 5 -4.04 -7.28 -4.04
N ILE A 6 -4.84 -6.39 -3.46
CA ILE A 6 -5.45 -6.63 -2.15
C ILE A 6 -6.96 -6.61 -2.28
N GLU A 7 -7.62 -7.33 -1.38
CA GLU A 7 -9.07 -7.31 -1.27
C GLU A 7 -9.45 -6.58 0.01
N SER A 8 -10.25 -5.54 -0.11
CA SER A 8 -10.72 -4.79 1.05
C SER A 8 -11.89 -5.53 1.74
N PRO A 9 -12.22 -5.18 2.99
CA PRO A 9 -13.28 -5.85 3.73
C PRO A 9 -14.66 -5.81 3.07
N ASN A 10 -14.90 -4.86 2.20
CA ASN A 10 -16.17 -4.76 1.47
C ASN A 10 -16.20 -5.60 0.19
N GLY A 11 -15.16 -6.39 -0.08
CA GLY A 11 -15.08 -7.26 -1.25
C GLY A 11 -14.52 -6.61 -2.51
N GLU A 12 -14.12 -5.35 -2.44
CA GLU A 12 -13.47 -4.69 -3.58
C GLU A 12 -12.00 -5.05 -3.66
N THR A 13 -11.46 -5.14 -4.87
CA THR A 13 -10.03 -5.35 -5.07
C THR A 13 -9.36 -4.04 -5.44
N HIS A 14 -8.15 -3.85 -4.94
CA HIS A 14 -7.37 -2.65 -5.20
C HIS A 14 -5.95 -3.04 -5.61
N LYS A 15 -5.39 -2.26 -6.53
CA LYS A 15 -4.01 -2.43 -6.96
C LYS A 15 -3.14 -1.49 -6.12
N LEU A 16 -2.19 -2.08 -5.38
CA LEU A 16 -1.19 -1.34 -4.63
C LEU A 16 0.11 -1.31 -5.42
N GLU A 17 0.63 -0.11 -5.63
CA GLU A 17 1.95 0.09 -6.22
C GLU A 17 2.85 0.70 -5.16
N VAL A 18 3.97 0.03 -4.89
CA VAL A 18 4.88 0.41 -3.81
C VAL A 18 6.24 0.75 -4.38
N PHE A 19 6.73 1.92 -4.03
CA PHE A 19 8.04 2.40 -4.43
C PHE A 19 8.90 2.58 -3.18
N ARG A 20 10.13 2.13 -3.25
CA ARG A 20 11.06 2.33 -2.16
C ARG A 20 11.61 3.76 -2.20
N THR A 21 11.60 4.43 -1.06
CA THR A 21 12.14 5.78 -0.90
C THR A 21 13.27 5.77 0.12
N ALA A 22 13.94 6.92 0.27
CA ALA A 22 15.02 7.05 1.24
C ALA A 22 14.53 6.92 2.68
N THR A 23 13.26 7.23 2.95
CA THR A 23 12.69 7.25 4.30
C THR A 23 11.73 6.10 4.56
N GLY A 24 11.50 5.23 3.59
CA GLY A 24 10.57 4.11 3.72
C GLY A 24 9.98 3.73 2.38
N PHE A 25 8.66 3.72 2.28
CA PHE A 25 7.95 3.38 1.05
C PHE A 25 6.93 4.46 0.70
N SER A 26 6.70 4.61 -0.59
CA SER A 26 5.60 5.41 -1.11
C SER A 26 4.57 4.45 -1.69
N VAL A 27 3.30 4.60 -1.31
CA VAL A 27 2.24 3.66 -1.67
C VAL A 27 1.17 4.37 -2.50
N TYR A 28 0.86 3.78 -3.64
CA TYR A 28 -0.21 4.23 -4.53
C TYR A 28 -1.30 3.17 -4.55
N VAL A 29 -2.53 3.58 -4.33
CA VAL A 29 -3.70 2.71 -4.39
C VAL A 29 -4.54 3.13 -5.59
N ASP A 30 -4.70 2.21 -6.55
CA ASP A 30 -5.43 2.45 -7.80
C ASP A 30 -4.97 3.71 -8.54
N GLY A 31 -3.66 3.98 -8.49
CA GLY A 31 -3.06 5.12 -9.14
C GLY A 31 -3.04 6.41 -8.32
N SER A 32 -3.67 6.42 -7.15
CA SER A 32 -3.70 7.60 -6.27
C SER A 32 -2.69 7.44 -5.14
N ASN A 33 -1.90 8.48 -4.89
CA ASN A 33 -0.93 8.44 -3.80
C ASN A 33 -1.67 8.51 -2.46
N MET A 34 -1.57 7.42 -1.68
CA MET A 34 -2.21 7.33 -0.38
C MET A 34 -1.23 7.61 0.77
N CYS A 35 0.06 7.38 0.53
CA CYS A 35 1.05 7.56 1.57
C CYS A 35 2.41 7.85 0.92
N GLU A 36 3.01 8.99 1.25
CA GLU A 36 4.31 9.36 0.68
C GLU A 36 5.48 8.72 1.40
N SER A 37 5.29 8.42 2.69
CA SER A 37 6.35 7.83 3.49
C SER A 37 5.72 6.95 4.57
N ILE A 38 5.91 5.66 4.44
CA ILE A 38 5.43 4.68 5.41
C ILE A 38 6.60 3.77 5.75
N THR A 39 6.72 3.38 7.00
CA THR A 39 7.77 2.44 7.41
C THR A 39 7.42 1.04 6.91
N GLU A 40 8.45 0.18 6.81
CA GLU A 40 8.25 -1.19 6.39
C GLU A 40 7.27 -1.93 7.31
N ASP A 41 7.41 -1.73 8.63
CA ASP A 41 6.55 -2.39 9.61
C ASP A 41 5.09 -1.95 9.45
N ASP A 42 4.86 -0.65 9.28
CA ASP A 42 3.52 -0.11 9.09
C ASP A 42 2.91 -0.61 7.77
N PHE A 43 3.73 -0.69 6.73
CA PHE A 43 3.28 -1.20 5.44
C PHE A 43 2.86 -2.67 5.53
N LEU A 44 3.64 -3.49 6.22
CA LEU A 44 3.30 -4.90 6.41
C LEU A 44 2.01 -5.06 7.20
N GLN A 45 1.78 -4.20 8.19
CA GLN A 45 0.52 -4.16 8.93
C GLN A 45 -0.67 -3.84 8.02
N GLU A 46 -0.50 -2.89 7.11
CA GLU A 46 -1.55 -2.55 6.16
C GLU A 46 -1.86 -3.69 5.20
N LEU A 47 -0.87 -4.50 4.85
CA LEU A 47 -1.11 -5.68 4.02
C LEU A 47 -1.94 -6.73 4.76
N GLU A 48 -1.75 -6.85 6.08
CA GLU A 48 -2.52 -7.80 6.90
C GLU A 48 -3.93 -7.32 7.18
N ASN A 49 -4.08 -6.03 7.46
CA ASN A 49 -5.36 -5.40 7.79
C ASN A 49 -5.53 -4.14 6.94
N PRO A 50 -5.93 -4.27 5.68
CA PRO A 50 -6.06 -3.11 4.80
C PRO A 50 -7.10 -2.12 5.33
N THR A 51 -6.68 -0.85 5.43
CA THR A 51 -7.57 0.25 5.80
C THR A 51 -7.84 1.18 4.61
N PHE A 52 -7.26 0.86 3.49
CA PHE A 52 -7.42 1.62 2.26
C PHE A 52 -8.81 1.49 1.67
#